data_92e77e712b421263ba5cdc81b850bc16
#
_entry.id   92e77e712b421263ba5cdc81b850bc16
#
_cell.length_a   1.000
_cell.length_b   1.000
_cell.length_c   1.000
_cell.angle_alpha   90.00
_cell.angle_beta   90.00
_cell.angle_gamma   90.00
#
_symmetry.space_group_name_H-M   'P 1'
#
loop_
_entity.id
_entity.type
_entity.pdbx_description
1 polymer ?
#
loop_
_entity_poly.entity_id
_entity_poly.type
_entity_poly.pdbx_seq_one_letter_code
_entity_poly.pdbx_strand_id
1 'polypeptide(L)'
;MSIGREMRRLCAELVTELTLDVPSPPAALYAALCEAMSRRRGRPVLFRTAAFPPGTASGLWLDMADRDLVVVEERTAPDHQLVILGHELWHMKAGHCAHRTEGGAVAARQAGAHADDDALRAAVRAVAARTRFDQAEEREAESFGLLLASKCRTLLAGSSLRGPVQRDHLAGRIEASLGYLG
;
A
#
# COMPACT_ATOMS: atom_id res chain seq x y z
N MET A 1 -20.56 -3.89 -12.47
CA MET A 1 -20.74 -3.06 -11.26
C MET A 1 -19.87 -1.81 -11.41
N SER A 2 -20.34 -0.62 -10.93
CA SER A 2 -19.47 0.58 -10.97
C SER A 2 -18.29 0.40 -10.00
N ILE A 3 -17.08 0.73 -10.44
CA ILE A 3 -15.82 0.63 -9.68
C ILE A 3 -15.90 1.33 -8.32
N GLY A 4 -16.52 2.51 -8.27
CA GLY A 4 -16.71 3.23 -7.00
C GLY A 4 -17.66 2.53 -6.01
N ARG A 5 -18.54 1.64 -6.47
CA ARG A 5 -19.36 0.80 -5.58
C ARG A 5 -18.52 -0.34 -5.01
N GLU A 6 -17.67 -0.91 -5.81
CA GLU A 6 -16.73 -1.96 -5.40
C GLU A 6 -15.72 -1.46 -4.36
N MET A 7 -15.14 -0.28 -4.58
CA MET A 7 -14.25 0.39 -3.62
C MET A 7 -14.94 0.61 -2.27
N ARG A 8 -16.16 1.17 -2.28
CA ARG A 8 -16.90 1.41 -1.03
C ARG A 8 -17.25 0.12 -0.31
N ARG A 9 -17.59 -0.92 -1.06
CA ARG A 9 -17.90 -2.24 -0.50
C ARG A 9 -16.64 -2.83 0.16
N LEU A 10 -15.52 -2.91 -0.56
CA LEU A 10 -14.27 -3.43 -0.01
C LEU A 10 -13.82 -2.64 1.22
N CYS A 11 -13.86 -1.30 1.14
CA CYS A 11 -13.51 -0.44 2.27
C CYS A 11 -14.38 -0.73 3.51
N ALA A 12 -15.70 -0.83 3.33
CA ALA A 12 -16.61 -1.14 4.43
C ALA A 12 -16.33 -2.53 5.02
N GLU A 13 -16.11 -3.53 4.19
CA GLU A 13 -15.79 -4.89 4.61
C GLU A 13 -14.48 -4.93 5.40
N LEU A 14 -13.40 -4.29 4.91
CA LEU A 14 -12.11 -4.24 5.61
C LEU A 14 -12.26 -3.57 6.98
N VAL A 15 -12.91 -2.40 7.02
CA VAL A 15 -13.09 -1.65 8.28
C VAL A 15 -13.94 -2.39 9.29
N THR A 16 -15.00 -3.08 8.85
CA THR A 16 -15.89 -3.84 9.74
C THR A 16 -15.19 -5.04 10.37
N GLU A 17 -14.20 -5.61 9.70
CA GLU A 17 -13.44 -6.75 10.20
C GLU A 17 -12.31 -6.38 11.17
N LEU A 18 -12.04 -5.09 11.37
CA LEU A 18 -11.01 -4.65 12.30
C LEU A 18 -11.44 -4.89 13.74
N THR A 19 -10.64 -5.67 14.48
CA THR A 19 -10.78 -5.89 15.89
C THR A 19 -9.60 -5.21 16.59
N LEU A 20 -9.80 -3.94 16.96
CA LEU A 20 -8.75 -3.07 17.51
C LEU A 20 -9.25 -2.27 18.70
N ASP A 21 -8.39 -2.08 19.69
CA ASP A 21 -8.60 -1.07 20.69
C ASP A 21 -8.39 0.33 20.07
N VAL A 22 -9.35 1.22 20.23
CA VAL A 22 -9.31 2.55 19.63
C VAL A 22 -9.01 3.60 20.70
N PRO A 23 -8.04 4.47 20.48
CA PRO A 23 -7.16 4.62 19.31
C PRO A 23 -6.02 3.59 19.30
N SER A 24 -5.69 3.09 18.11
CA SER A 24 -4.67 2.06 17.92
C SER A 24 -3.33 2.63 17.42
N PRO A 25 -2.20 2.02 17.80
CA PRO A 25 -0.92 2.32 17.14
C PRO A 25 -0.99 2.05 15.63
N PRO A 26 -0.32 2.85 14.79
CA PRO A 26 -0.34 2.67 13.34
C PRO A 26 0.00 1.24 12.89
N ALA A 27 1.02 0.64 13.48
CA ALA A 27 1.43 -0.73 13.15
C ALA A 27 0.33 -1.78 13.40
N ALA A 28 -0.46 -1.62 14.47
CA ALA A 28 -1.58 -2.50 14.76
C ALA A 28 -2.71 -2.38 13.72
N LEU A 29 -3.03 -1.15 13.30
CA LEU A 29 -4.02 -0.92 12.25
C LEU A 29 -3.58 -1.51 10.91
N TYR A 30 -2.31 -1.32 10.52
CA TYR A 30 -1.79 -1.87 9.26
C TYR A 30 -1.79 -3.40 9.27
N ALA A 31 -1.38 -4.00 10.38
CA ALA A 31 -1.43 -5.45 10.55
C ALA A 31 -2.87 -6.00 10.45
N ALA A 32 -3.84 -5.36 11.10
CA ALA A 32 -5.24 -5.76 11.06
C ALA A 32 -5.85 -5.64 9.64
N LEU A 33 -5.52 -4.57 8.89
CA LEU A 33 -5.94 -4.42 7.49
C LEU A 33 -5.33 -5.51 6.59
N CYS A 34 -4.05 -5.82 6.79
CA CYS A 34 -3.39 -6.91 6.06
C CYS A 34 -3.98 -8.28 6.42
N GLU A 35 -4.34 -8.50 7.68
CA GLU A 35 -5.00 -9.73 8.12
C GLU A 35 -6.41 -9.88 7.50
N ALA A 36 -7.21 -8.81 7.49
CA ALA A 36 -8.49 -8.79 6.79
C ALA A 36 -8.33 -9.09 5.29
N MET A 37 -7.28 -8.57 4.66
CA MET A 37 -6.98 -8.87 3.26
C MET A 37 -6.48 -10.30 3.06
N SER A 38 -5.71 -10.85 4.02
CA SER A 38 -5.25 -12.24 4.00
C SER A 38 -6.41 -13.24 3.94
N ARG A 39 -7.46 -13.00 4.72
CA ARG A 39 -8.68 -13.83 4.69
C ARG A 39 -9.32 -13.85 3.31
N ARG A 40 -9.32 -12.73 2.60
CA ARG A 40 -9.89 -12.60 1.24
C ARG A 40 -9.00 -13.24 0.18
N ARG A 41 -7.70 -13.15 0.37
CA ARG A 41 -6.71 -13.71 -0.55
C ARG A 41 -6.54 -15.23 -0.39
N GLY A 42 -6.92 -15.78 0.77
CA GLY A 42 -6.66 -17.18 1.14
C GLY A 42 -5.18 -17.48 1.37
N ARG A 43 -4.36 -16.44 1.57
CA ARG A 43 -2.92 -16.54 1.87
C ARG A 43 -2.44 -15.32 2.64
N PRO A 44 -1.30 -15.41 3.36
CA PRO A 44 -0.79 -14.29 4.16
C PRO A 44 -0.53 -13.04 3.33
N VAL A 45 -1.00 -11.89 3.82
CA VAL A 45 -0.62 -10.55 3.37
C VAL A 45 0.16 -9.91 4.50
N LEU A 46 1.40 -9.57 4.26
CA LEU A 46 2.31 -9.00 5.26
C LEU A 46 2.59 -7.53 4.95
N PHE A 47 2.83 -6.76 6.00
CA PHE A 47 3.23 -5.35 5.92
C PHE A 47 4.69 -5.19 6.38
N ARG A 48 5.44 -4.36 5.66
CA ARG A 48 6.79 -3.92 6.03
C ARG A 48 6.98 -2.46 5.64
N THR A 49 7.89 -1.81 6.31
CA THR A 49 8.41 -0.49 5.89
C THR A 49 9.85 -0.64 5.40
N ALA A 50 10.22 0.17 4.42
CA ALA A 50 11.59 0.25 3.92
C ALA A 50 11.85 1.63 3.31
N ALA A 51 13.12 2.02 3.21
CA ALA A 51 13.52 3.22 2.49
C ALA A 51 13.49 2.96 0.98
N PHE A 52 12.70 3.76 0.25
CA PHE A 52 12.68 3.77 -1.21
C PHE A 52 13.72 4.75 -1.76
N PRO A 53 14.27 4.51 -2.96
CA PRO A 53 15.12 5.48 -3.62
C PRO A 53 14.33 6.77 -3.94
N PRO A 54 14.96 7.95 -3.84
CA PRO A 54 14.31 9.21 -4.22
C PRO A 54 13.77 9.19 -5.65
N GLY A 55 12.56 9.72 -5.85
CA GLY A 55 11.94 9.79 -7.17
C GLY A 55 11.37 8.45 -7.69
N THR A 56 11.25 7.45 -6.82
CA THR A 56 10.59 6.17 -7.15
C THR A 56 9.24 6.08 -6.44
N ALA A 57 8.56 4.93 -6.58
CA ALA A 57 7.32 4.66 -5.86
C ALA A 57 7.49 4.79 -4.34
N SER A 58 6.41 5.09 -3.64
CA SER A 58 6.35 5.15 -2.17
C SER A 58 5.75 3.90 -1.54
N GLY A 59 5.19 3.03 -2.34
CA GLY A 59 4.63 1.73 -1.97
C GLY A 59 4.92 0.69 -3.02
N LEU A 60 4.78 -0.57 -2.64
CA LEU A 60 4.99 -1.70 -3.52
C LEU A 60 4.28 -2.94 -2.98
N TRP A 61 3.46 -3.56 -3.80
CA TRP A 61 2.95 -4.90 -3.57
C TRP A 61 3.80 -5.93 -4.30
N LEU A 62 4.31 -6.92 -3.58
CA LEU A 62 5.04 -8.07 -4.10
C LEU A 62 4.18 -9.33 -3.99
N ASP A 63 3.82 -9.91 -5.14
CA ASP A 63 3.16 -11.21 -5.25
C ASP A 63 4.23 -12.31 -5.15
N MET A 64 4.39 -12.90 -3.98
CA MET A 64 5.36 -13.97 -3.72
C MET A 64 4.69 -15.35 -3.86
N ALA A 65 5.49 -16.42 -3.84
CA ALA A 65 4.96 -17.77 -4.07
C ALA A 65 3.95 -18.22 -2.99
N ASP A 66 4.21 -17.88 -1.72
CA ASP A 66 3.46 -18.35 -0.54
C ASP A 66 2.70 -17.23 0.19
N ARG A 67 2.96 -15.97 -0.16
CA ARG A 67 2.41 -14.78 0.51
C ARG A 67 2.38 -13.58 -0.41
N ASP A 68 1.64 -12.57 0.00
CA ASP A 68 1.76 -11.21 -0.52
C ASP A 68 2.54 -10.35 0.48
N LEU A 69 3.38 -9.44 -0.01
CA LEU A 69 4.10 -8.50 0.83
C LEU A 69 3.83 -7.07 0.34
N VAL A 70 3.31 -6.23 1.22
CA VAL A 70 3.19 -4.79 0.99
C VAL A 70 4.32 -4.07 1.69
N VAL A 71 5.09 -3.32 0.93
CA VAL A 71 6.19 -2.49 1.44
C VAL A 71 5.84 -1.02 1.25
N VAL A 72 6.02 -0.21 2.29
CA VAL A 72 5.69 1.21 2.30
C VAL A 72 6.90 2.03 2.72
N GLU A 73 7.05 3.23 2.17
CA GLU A 73 8.14 4.15 2.51
C GLU A 73 8.14 4.48 4.01
N GLU A 74 9.25 4.16 4.68
CA GLU A 74 9.38 4.29 6.13
C GLU A 74 9.41 5.75 6.62
N ARG A 75 9.85 6.70 5.76
CA ARG A 75 10.00 8.11 6.11
C ARG A 75 8.72 8.93 5.95
N THR A 76 7.61 8.30 5.58
CA THR A 76 6.31 8.97 5.48
C THR A 76 5.54 8.95 6.79
N ALA A 77 4.71 9.97 7.01
CA ALA A 77 3.84 10.05 8.18
C ALA A 77 2.82 8.88 8.22
N PRO A 78 2.39 8.42 9.40
CA PRO A 78 1.51 7.25 9.54
C PRO A 78 0.21 7.34 8.75
N ASP A 79 -0.44 8.49 8.75
CA ASP A 79 -1.67 8.70 7.97
C ASP A 79 -1.43 8.58 6.46
N HIS A 80 -0.27 8.99 5.98
CA HIS A 80 0.13 8.83 4.59
C HIS A 80 0.55 7.38 4.29
N GLN A 81 1.24 6.71 5.21
CA GLN A 81 1.52 5.26 5.07
C GLN A 81 0.22 4.46 4.92
N LEU A 82 -0.85 4.88 5.62
CA LEU A 82 -2.17 4.25 5.49
C LEU A 82 -2.78 4.46 4.09
N VAL A 83 -2.60 5.64 3.49
CA VAL A 83 -3.01 5.89 2.09
C VAL A 83 -2.27 4.96 1.14
N ILE A 84 -0.94 4.88 1.29
CA ILE A 84 -0.10 4.02 0.45
C ILE A 84 -0.48 2.54 0.63
N LEU A 85 -0.67 2.09 1.88
CA LEU A 85 -1.16 0.73 2.14
C LEU A 85 -2.49 0.45 1.41
N GLY A 86 -3.46 1.35 1.53
CA GLY A 86 -4.75 1.21 0.84
C GLY A 86 -4.60 1.13 -0.68
N HIS A 87 -3.72 1.94 -1.27
CA HIS A 87 -3.37 1.93 -2.68
C HIS A 87 -2.88 0.53 -3.11
N GLU A 88 -1.93 -0.04 -2.40
CA GLU A 88 -1.39 -1.38 -2.71
C GLU A 88 -2.42 -2.50 -2.51
N LEU A 89 -3.28 -2.38 -1.49
CA LEU A 89 -4.38 -3.33 -1.27
C LEU A 89 -5.41 -3.29 -2.42
N TRP A 90 -5.62 -2.13 -3.07
CA TRP A 90 -6.47 -2.04 -4.24
C TRP A 90 -5.85 -2.72 -5.45
N HIS A 91 -4.58 -2.48 -5.74
CA HIS A 91 -3.86 -3.19 -6.80
C HIS A 91 -3.94 -4.71 -6.61
N MET A 92 -3.75 -5.17 -5.38
CA MET A 92 -3.87 -6.58 -5.02
C MET A 92 -5.28 -7.13 -5.28
N LYS A 93 -6.33 -6.38 -4.92
CA LYS A 93 -7.74 -6.76 -5.12
C LYS A 93 -8.13 -6.77 -6.59
N ALA A 94 -7.74 -5.76 -7.34
CA ALA A 94 -8.10 -5.59 -8.75
C ALA A 94 -7.28 -6.52 -9.68
N GLY A 95 -6.21 -7.13 -9.15
CA GLY A 95 -5.32 -7.98 -9.94
C GLY A 95 -4.42 -7.18 -10.87
N HIS A 96 -4.19 -5.91 -10.56
CA HIS A 96 -3.30 -5.02 -11.30
C HIS A 96 -1.84 -5.45 -11.09
N CYS A 97 -1.45 -6.52 -11.74
CA CYS A 97 -0.11 -7.10 -11.63
C CYS A 97 0.90 -6.30 -12.46
N ALA A 98 1.16 -5.05 -12.11
CA ALA A 98 2.26 -4.28 -12.69
C ALA A 98 3.63 -4.95 -12.45
N HIS A 99 3.70 -5.86 -11.50
CA HIS A 99 4.95 -6.46 -11.01
C HIS A 99 5.15 -7.92 -11.42
N ARG A 100 4.39 -8.42 -12.36
CA ARG A 100 4.68 -9.70 -13.05
C ARG A 100 5.80 -9.59 -14.09
N THR A 101 6.72 -8.64 -13.96
CA THR A 101 7.95 -8.74 -14.71
C THR A 101 8.77 -9.90 -14.12
N GLU A 102 9.20 -10.83 -14.96
CA GLU A 102 9.95 -12.01 -14.55
C GLU A 102 11.13 -11.69 -13.59
N GLY A 103 11.73 -10.52 -13.71
CA GLY A 103 12.80 -10.06 -12.81
C GLY A 103 12.32 -9.62 -11.42
N GLY A 104 11.14 -9.04 -11.28
CA GLY A 104 10.57 -8.64 -9.98
C GLY A 104 10.12 -9.85 -9.17
N ALA A 105 9.47 -10.81 -9.82
CA ALA A 105 9.07 -12.07 -9.22
C ALA A 105 10.28 -12.95 -8.84
N VAL A 106 11.40 -12.86 -9.58
CA VAL A 106 12.65 -13.55 -9.24
C VAL A 106 13.32 -12.89 -8.04
N ALA A 107 13.43 -11.57 -7.99
CA ALA A 107 13.99 -10.85 -6.84
C ALA A 107 13.14 -11.05 -5.57
N ALA A 108 11.81 -11.03 -5.69
CA ALA A 108 10.91 -11.30 -4.57
C ALA A 108 10.98 -12.76 -4.09
N ARG A 109 11.16 -13.73 -4.99
CA ARG A 109 11.34 -15.15 -4.64
C ARG A 109 12.72 -15.45 -4.03
N GLN A 110 13.77 -14.74 -4.46
CA GLN A 110 15.11 -14.85 -3.88
C GLN A 110 15.20 -14.21 -2.50
N ALA A 111 14.37 -13.20 -2.22
CA ALA A 111 14.20 -12.62 -0.91
C ALA A 111 13.37 -13.50 0.05
N GLY A 112 13.46 -14.76 0.02
CA GLY A 112 12.76 -15.83 0.77
C GLY A 112 12.09 -15.46 2.11
N ALA A 113 11.53 -16.43 2.81
CA ALA A 113 10.75 -16.25 4.05
C ALA A 113 11.52 -15.55 5.20
N HIS A 114 12.83 -15.44 5.08
CA HIS A 114 13.77 -14.82 6.02
C HIS A 114 14.65 -13.79 5.34
N ALA A 115 14.13 -13.05 4.33
CA ALA A 115 14.86 -11.93 3.76
C ALA A 115 15.29 -10.99 4.89
N ASP A 116 16.59 -10.85 5.09
CA ASP A 116 17.13 -9.79 5.88
C ASP A 116 16.75 -8.43 5.25
N ASP A 117 16.83 -7.36 6.01
CA ASP A 117 16.45 -6.02 5.55
C ASP A 117 17.21 -5.62 4.27
N ASP A 118 18.41 -6.11 4.05
CA ASP A 118 19.23 -5.78 2.88
C ASP A 118 18.71 -6.47 1.61
N ALA A 119 18.28 -7.72 1.69
CA ALA A 119 17.63 -8.42 0.58
C ALA A 119 16.28 -7.78 0.22
N LEU A 120 15.49 -7.37 1.22
CA LEU A 120 14.25 -6.63 0.98
C LEU A 120 14.51 -5.29 0.29
N ARG A 121 15.49 -4.50 0.77
CA ARG A 121 15.89 -3.24 0.15
C ARG A 121 16.39 -3.42 -1.29
N ALA A 122 17.14 -4.49 -1.56
CA ALA A 122 17.59 -4.80 -2.91
C ALA A 122 16.41 -5.16 -3.83
N ALA A 123 15.45 -5.95 -3.36
CA ALA A 123 14.23 -6.29 -4.09
C ALA A 123 13.39 -5.05 -4.40
N VAL A 124 13.17 -4.17 -3.41
CA VAL A 124 12.44 -2.90 -3.57
C VAL A 124 13.10 -2.02 -4.63
N ARG A 125 14.43 -1.83 -4.58
CA ARG A 125 15.15 -1.05 -5.59
C ARG A 125 15.01 -1.64 -7.00
N ALA A 126 15.12 -2.95 -7.14
CA ALA A 126 15.04 -3.63 -8.43
C ALA A 126 13.64 -3.54 -9.06
N VAL A 127 12.59 -3.58 -8.25
CA VAL A 127 11.20 -3.50 -8.73
C VAL A 127 10.79 -2.05 -8.97
N ALA A 128 11.05 -1.13 -8.03
CA ALA A 128 10.69 0.28 -8.15
C ALA A 128 11.29 0.95 -9.41
N ALA A 129 12.46 0.51 -9.87
CA ALA A 129 13.11 1.02 -11.08
C ALA A 129 12.46 0.55 -12.40
N ARG A 130 11.53 -0.42 -12.36
CA ARG A 130 11.00 -1.08 -13.57
C ARG A 130 9.49 -0.96 -13.73
N THR A 131 8.81 -0.33 -12.81
CA THR A 131 7.35 -0.29 -12.79
C THR A 131 6.82 0.67 -13.84
N ARG A 132 6.00 0.14 -14.75
CA ARG A 132 5.16 0.94 -15.66
C ARG A 132 3.74 0.85 -15.13
N PHE A 133 3.13 1.99 -14.86
CA PHE A 133 1.78 2.08 -14.32
C PHE A 133 0.78 2.43 -15.43
N ASP A 134 -0.37 1.77 -15.44
CA ASP A 134 -1.53 2.24 -16.17
C ASP A 134 -2.17 3.40 -15.39
N GLN A 135 -2.31 4.55 -16.03
CA GLN A 135 -2.84 5.76 -15.37
C GLN A 135 -4.26 5.60 -14.83
N ALA A 136 -5.07 4.74 -15.43
CA ALA A 136 -6.43 4.51 -14.94
C ALA A 136 -6.40 3.64 -13.67
N GLU A 137 -5.60 2.59 -13.67
CA GLU A 137 -5.38 1.71 -12.51
C GLU A 137 -4.83 2.48 -11.31
N GLU A 138 -3.86 3.38 -11.57
CA GLU A 138 -3.28 4.23 -10.52
C GLU A 138 -4.30 5.18 -9.89
N ARG A 139 -5.13 5.86 -10.70
CA ARG A 139 -6.20 6.73 -10.18
C ARG A 139 -7.21 5.98 -9.33
N GLU A 140 -7.51 4.75 -9.70
CA GLU A 140 -8.38 3.88 -8.93
C GLU A 140 -7.75 3.52 -7.58
N ALA A 141 -6.50 3.07 -7.60
CA ALA A 141 -5.76 2.71 -6.40
C ALA A 141 -5.57 3.91 -5.45
N GLU A 142 -5.24 5.09 -5.99
CA GLU A 142 -5.17 6.34 -5.24
C GLU A 142 -6.52 6.68 -4.59
N SER A 143 -7.61 6.60 -5.36
CA SER A 143 -8.96 6.88 -4.86
C SER A 143 -9.34 5.94 -3.72
N PHE A 144 -8.98 4.66 -3.83
CA PHE A 144 -9.24 3.69 -2.78
C PHE A 144 -8.36 3.92 -1.54
N GLY A 145 -7.08 4.23 -1.72
CA GLY A 145 -6.16 4.57 -0.62
C GLY A 145 -6.68 5.74 0.21
N LEU A 146 -7.11 6.81 -0.44
CA LEU A 146 -7.71 7.97 0.21
C LEU A 146 -9.02 7.63 0.92
N LEU A 147 -9.88 6.82 0.31
CA LEU A 147 -11.13 6.36 0.91
C LEU A 147 -10.89 5.55 2.18
N LEU A 148 -9.99 4.57 2.13
CA LEU A 148 -9.65 3.72 3.27
C LEU A 148 -9.03 4.54 4.40
N ALA A 149 -8.06 5.40 4.10
CA ALA A 149 -7.43 6.26 5.08
C ALA A 149 -8.43 7.21 5.74
N SER A 150 -9.36 7.79 4.98
CA SER A 150 -10.43 8.61 5.53
C SER A 150 -11.31 7.86 6.52
N LYS A 151 -11.62 6.59 6.26
CA LYS A 151 -12.44 5.75 7.15
C LYS A 151 -11.68 5.28 8.40
N CYS A 152 -10.39 4.98 8.27
CA CYS A 152 -9.57 4.49 9.37
C CYS A 152 -8.91 5.60 10.21
N ARG A 153 -9.00 6.87 9.78
CA ARG A 153 -8.33 8.01 10.44
C ARG A 153 -8.66 8.13 11.92
N THR A 154 -9.91 7.90 12.29
CA THR A 154 -10.36 7.97 13.70
C THR A 154 -9.84 6.82 14.55
N LEU A 155 -9.33 5.77 13.94
CA LEU A 155 -8.77 4.60 14.61
C LEU A 155 -7.30 4.80 14.99
N LEU A 156 -6.60 5.73 14.33
CA LEU A 156 -5.16 5.97 14.55
C LEU A 156 -4.89 6.78 15.81
N ALA A 157 -4.02 6.27 16.67
CA ALA A 157 -3.44 7.04 17.75
C ALA A 157 -2.50 8.13 17.20
N GLY A 158 -2.63 9.35 17.71
CA GLY A 158 -1.79 10.48 17.30
C GLY A 158 -2.17 11.09 15.95
N SER A 159 -3.26 10.65 15.33
CA SER A 159 -3.85 11.35 14.19
C SER A 159 -4.32 12.73 14.66
N SER A 160 -3.57 13.77 14.32
CA SER A 160 -3.97 15.14 14.63
C SER A 160 -5.25 15.46 13.88
N LEU A 161 -6.35 15.61 14.60
CA LEU A 161 -7.65 16.06 14.06
C LEU A 161 -7.60 17.54 13.56
N ARG A 162 -6.42 18.05 13.23
CA ARG A 162 -6.21 19.42 12.79
C ARG A 162 -6.15 19.51 11.28
N GLY A 163 -7.27 19.89 10.70
CA GLY A 163 -7.38 20.49 9.39
C GLY A 163 -7.75 19.53 8.24
N PRO A 164 -8.34 20.08 7.17
CA PRO A 164 -8.53 19.32 5.94
C PRO A 164 -7.16 18.93 5.40
N VAL A 165 -7.06 17.70 4.90
CA VAL A 165 -5.90 17.25 4.13
C VAL A 165 -5.64 18.28 3.04
N GLN A 166 -4.52 18.99 3.09
CA GLN A 166 -4.14 19.90 2.01
C GLN A 166 -3.85 19.04 0.78
N ARG A 167 -4.83 19.00 -0.12
CA ARG A 167 -4.77 18.24 -1.38
C ARG A 167 -3.54 18.59 -2.21
N ASP A 168 -3.10 19.83 -2.12
CA ASP A 168 -1.96 20.37 -2.86
C ASP A 168 -0.61 19.71 -2.47
N HIS A 169 -0.45 19.28 -1.21
CA HIS A 169 0.76 18.55 -0.79
C HIS A 169 0.70 17.04 -1.06
N LEU A 170 -0.49 16.45 -1.07
CA LEU A 170 -0.65 15.03 -1.40
C LEU A 170 -0.48 14.82 -2.91
N ALA A 171 -1.21 15.57 -3.73
CA ALA A 171 -1.15 15.50 -5.19
C ALA A 171 0.28 15.74 -5.70
N GLY A 172 0.96 16.79 -5.22
CA GLY A 172 2.31 17.13 -5.67
C GLY A 172 3.37 16.08 -5.29
N ARG A 173 3.19 15.33 -4.19
CA ARG A 173 4.14 14.26 -3.79
C ARG A 173 3.83 12.94 -4.49
N ILE A 174 2.59 12.67 -4.80
CA ILE A 174 2.18 11.51 -5.60
C ILE A 174 2.57 11.75 -7.06
N GLU A 175 2.35 12.95 -7.61
CA GLU A 175 2.83 13.31 -8.96
C GLU A 175 4.36 13.24 -9.07
N ALA A 176 5.11 13.65 -8.04
CA ALA A 176 6.57 13.51 -8.02
C ALA A 176 7.00 12.03 -7.97
N SER A 177 6.22 11.15 -7.34
CA SER A 177 6.48 9.70 -7.35
C SER A 177 6.06 9.03 -8.67
N LEU A 178 5.16 9.65 -9.42
CA LEU A 178 4.70 9.18 -10.74
C LEU A 178 5.56 9.67 -11.91
N GLY A 179 6.65 10.42 -11.65
CA GLY A 179 7.62 10.77 -12.68
C GLY A 179 7.15 11.78 -13.72
N TYR A 180 6.20 12.65 -13.40
CA TYR A 180 5.83 13.76 -14.25
C TYR A 180 6.84 14.91 -14.10
N LEU A 181 7.97 14.79 -14.81
CA LEU A 181 8.75 15.93 -15.29
C LEU A 181 8.59 15.95 -16.81
N GLY A 182 7.65 16.75 -17.29
CA GLY A 182 7.58 17.22 -18.68
C GLY A 182 8.53 18.38 -18.86
#